data_30014e3b7fe17612295f4b93b7f1aade
#
_entry.id   30014e3b7fe17612295f4b93b7f1aade
#
_cell.length_a   1.000
_cell.length_b   1.000
_cell.length_c   1.000
_cell.angle_alpha   90.00
_cell.angle_beta   90.00
_cell.angle_gamma   90.00
#
_symmetry.space_group_name_H-M   'P 1'
#
loop_
_entity.id
_entity.type
_entity.pdbx_description
1 polymer ?
#
loop_
_entity_poly.entity_id
_entity_poly.type
_entity_poly.pdbx_seq_one_letter_code
_entity_poly.pdbx_strand_id
1 'polypeptide(L)'
;MAIKGNRFRLLLLLAVCALPLWSQEWKVVSEHSQRSFPHSVPAGNYSGIAPLGGGLYTVVDDKAKEDGFHVMRVAIDSLSGEILSVVHERFVGNGQPNRDSEGIVYLRDSERLWISGEADNQIREYALDAQPTGRTLPLPESYAHLSRQYGLESLAYDAISCTFYTVNESTLPADGAQASSVNGKANLLRIAAIPAGEGSPRELFYQMDAPAAHRTAAQYAMGVSELLVLPDQRLLVLEREAFVPKGKIGAFVACKLYVVDPRESTTSSRPLSKRLLCSWRTKLNLTARGWANYEGMCLGPRLADGSQVIILLSDSQARYAGVLKDWWKTLVIRKE
;
A
#
# COMPACT_ATOMS: atom_id res chain seq x y z
N MET A 1 27.76 -62.27 -53.05
CA MET A 1 27.57 -62.45 -51.58
C MET A 1 27.77 -61.11 -50.93
N ALA A 2 26.67 -60.35 -50.66
CA ALA A 2 26.68 -58.99 -50.19
C ALA A 2 26.20 -58.94 -48.71
N ILE A 3 27.10 -58.47 -47.84
CA ILE A 3 26.82 -58.36 -46.42
C ILE A 3 26.15 -57.01 -46.18
N LYS A 4 24.88 -57.04 -45.76
CA LYS A 4 24.11 -55.83 -45.30
C LYS A 4 24.55 -55.44 -43.91
N GLY A 5 25.18 -54.27 -43.74
CA GLY A 5 25.49 -53.67 -42.47
C GLY A 5 24.28 -52.94 -41.89
N ASN A 6 23.79 -53.38 -40.73
CA ASN A 6 22.72 -52.78 -39.97
C ASN A 6 23.25 -51.64 -39.13
N ARG A 7 22.89 -50.37 -39.47
CA ARG A 7 23.24 -49.19 -38.66
C ARG A 7 22.12 -48.96 -37.62
N PHE A 8 22.34 -49.36 -36.37
CA PHE A 8 21.55 -48.97 -35.22
C PHE A 8 21.85 -47.48 -34.94
N ARG A 9 20.85 -46.64 -35.15
CA ARG A 9 20.87 -45.26 -34.66
C ARG A 9 20.36 -45.24 -33.22
N LEU A 10 21.28 -44.97 -32.29
CA LEU A 10 20.96 -44.74 -30.87
C LEU A 10 20.36 -43.31 -30.74
N LEU A 11 19.07 -43.24 -30.53
CA LEU A 11 18.40 -41.97 -30.17
C LEU A 11 18.61 -41.76 -28.66
N LEU A 12 19.51 -40.81 -28.30
CA LEU A 12 19.64 -40.32 -26.94
C LEU A 12 18.44 -39.38 -26.67
N LEU A 13 17.43 -39.83 -25.92
CA LEU A 13 16.38 -38.99 -25.34
C LEU A 13 17.04 -38.25 -24.18
N LEU A 14 17.36 -36.96 -24.35
CA LEU A 14 17.64 -36.02 -23.27
C LEU A 14 16.32 -35.73 -22.56
N ALA A 15 16.06 -36.44 -21.44
CA ALA A 15 15.02 -36.06 -20.49
C ALA A 15 15.49 -34.76 -19.81
N VAL A 16 15.01 -33.63 -20.29
CA VAL A 16 15.10 -32.36 -19.55
C VAL A 16 14.19 -32.52 -18.34
N CYS A 17 14.74 -32.87 -17.20
CA CYS A 17 14.06 -32.73 -15.92
C CYS A 17 13.79 -31.24 -15.71
N ALA A 18 12.59 -30.78 -16.04
CA ALA A 18 12.08 -29.51 -15.57
C ALA A 18 11.98 -29.61 -14.03
N LEU A 19 13.04 -29.16 -13.35
CA LEU A 19 12.93 -28.91 -11.91
C LEU A 19 11.79 -27.93 -11.74
N PRO A 20 10.84 -28.17 -10.82
CA PRO A 20 9.83 -27.15 -10.53
C PRO A 20 10.58 -25.89 -10.10
N LEU A 21 10.44 -24.83 -10.86
CA LEU A 21 10.82 -23.47 -10.44
C LEU A 21 9.97 -23.23 -9.19
N TRP A 22 10.52 -23.50 -8.03
CA TRP A 22 9.93 -23.07 -6.76
C TRP A 22 9.87 -21.55 -6.86
N SER A 23 8.69 -21.02 -7.09
CA SER A 23 8.45 -19.59 -7.08
C SER A 23 8.86 -19.11 -5.69
N GLN A 24 9.99 -18.41 -5.62
CA GLN A 24 10.46 -17.85 -4.35
C GLN A 24 9.38 -16.94 -3.79
N GLU A 25 8.99 -17.21 -2.54
CA GLU A 25 7.89 -16.54 -1.88
C GLU A 25 8.40 -15.50 -0.87
N TRP A 26 7.73 -14.34 -0.83
CA TRP A 26 8.01 -13.36 0.21
C TRP A 26 7.54 -13.86 1.57
N LYS A 27 8.40 -13.73 2.58
CA LYS A 27 8.09 -14.05 3.98
C LYS A 27 8.51 -12.92 4.89
N VAL A 28 7.78 -12.70 5.97
CA VAL A 28 8.22 -11.83 7.07
C VAL A 28 9.26 -12.58 7.88
N VAL A 29 10.48 -12.03 7.96
CA VAL A 29 11.58 -12.58 8.76
C VAL A 29 11.76 -11.85 10.09
N SER A 30 11.27 -10.60 10.18
CA SER A 30 11.22 -9.83 11.44
C SER A 30 10.05 -8.85 11.42
N GLU A 31 9.47 -8.64 12.58
CA GLU A 31 8.42 -7.65 12.83
C GLU A 31 8.82 -6.81 14.06
N HIS A 32 8.91 -5.48 13.88
CA HIS A 32 9.26 -4.57 14.97
C HIS A 32 8.00 -3.96 15.58
N SER A 33 8.09 -3.69 16.89
CA SER A 33 7.01 -3.00 17.60
C SER A 33 6.80 -1.59 17.06
N GLN A 34 5.55 -1.14 17.04
CA GLN A 34 5.23 0.24 16.65
C GLN A 34 5.80 1.25 17.65
N ARG A 35 6.33 2.35 17.14
CA ARG A 35 6.93 3.47 17.90
C ARG A 35 6.33 4.79 17.46
N SER A 36 6.28 5.77 18.34
CA SER A 36 5.88 7.14 18.03
C SER A 36 6.94 8.13 18.47
N PHE A 37 7.06 9.23 17.74
CA PHE A 37 8.11 10.23 17.93
C PHE A 37 7.51 11.63 18.14
N PRO A 38 6.72 11.84 19.21
CA PRO A 38 5.92 13.06 19.38
C PRO A 38 6.74 14.34 19.61
N HIS A 39 8.03 14.22 19.94
CA HIS A 39 8.92 15.36 20.16
C HIS A 39 9.62 15.84 18.87
N SER A 40 9.67 15.00 17.84
CA SER A 40 10.37 15.28 16.58
C SER A 40 9.47 15.20 15.35
N VAL A 41 8.23 14.71 15.50
CA VAL A 41 7.22 14.64 14.45
C VAL A 41 5.99 15.43 14.93
N PRO A 42 5.47 16.41 14.20
CA PRO A 42 4.22 17.10 14.55
C PRO A 42 3.04 16.13 14.54
N ALA A 43 1.94 16.52 15.16
CA ALA A 43 0.68 15.80 15.02
C ALA A 43 0.13 16.01 13.62
N GLY A 44 -0.31 14.96 12.94
CA GLY A 44 -0.85 15.02 11.59
C GLY A 44 -1.89 13.91 11.34
N ASN A 45 -2.53 14.00 10.20
CA ASN A 45 -3.37 12.95 9.62
C ASN A 45 -2.57 12.34 8.46
N TYR A 46 -1.52 11.63 8.82
CA TYR A 46 -0.56 11.10 7.86
C TYR A 46 -1.14 9.90 7.12
N SER A 47 -1.12 9.99 5.78
CA SER A 47 -1.53 8.94 4.88
C SER A 47 -0.34 8.39 4.09
N GLY A 48 -0.23 8.57 2.78
CA GLY A 48 0.83 7.99 1.95
C GLY A 48 2.25 8.41 2.32
N ILE A 49 3.21 7.53 2.05
CA ILE A 49 4.64 7.76 2.28
C ILE A 49 5.47 7.23 1.10
N ALA A 50 6.47 8.00 0.65
CA ALA A 50 7.40 7.59 -0.41
C ALA A 50 8.87 7.93 -0.09
N PRO A 51 9.84 7.06 -0.46
CA PRO A 51 11.25 7.32 -0.23
C PRO A 51 11.81 8.34 -1.23
N LEU A 52 12.44 9.42 -0.73
CA LEU A 52 13.24 10.38 -1.53
C LEU A 52 14.69 9.94 -1.71
N GLY A 53 15.18 9.05 -0.85
CA GLY A 53 16.57 8.64 -0.77
C GLY A 53 17.36 9.34 0.34
N GLY A 54 18.51 8.78 0.70
CA GLY A 54 19.35 9.33 1.77
C GLY A 54 18.70 9.33 3.16
N GLY A 55 17.75 8.44 3.40
CA GLY A 55 16.97 8.39 4.65
C GLY A 55 15.84 9.43 4.73
N LEU A 56 15.58 10.17 3.65
CA LEU A 56 14.46 11.11 3.55
C LEU A 56 13.24 10.44 2.90
N TYR A 57 12.08 10.81 3.40
CA TYR A 57 10.77 10.34 2.92
C TYR A 57 9.82 11.52 2.77
N THR A 58 8.98 11.48 1.75
CA THR A 58 7.81 12.36 1.63
C THR A 58 6.61 11.69 2.27
N VAL A 59 5.78 12.46 2.96
CA VAL A 59 4.55 11.98 3.60
C VAL A 59 3.45 13.00 3.31
N VAL A 60 2.32 12.55 2.82
CA VAL A 60 1.12 13.39 2.69
C VAL A 60 0.31 13.39 3.98
N ASP A 61 -0.44 14.47 4.20
CA ASP A 61 -1.35 14.67 5.32
C ASP A 61 -2.70 15.08 4.73
N ASP A 62 -3.70 14.21 4.84
CA ASP A 62 -5.01 14.35 4.20
C ASP A 62 -5.78 15.60 4.70
N LYS A 63 -5.45 16.11 5.87
CA LYS A 63 -6.06 17.30 6.48
C LYS A 63 -5.07 18.45 6.70
N ALA A 64 -3.92 18.44 6.00
CA ALA A 64 -3.02 19.59 6.00
C ALA A 64 -3.76 20.86 5.57
N LYS A 65 -3.29 22.05 6.02
CA LYS A 65 -3.95 23.32 5.72
C LYS A 65 -3.90 23.69 4.23
N GLU A 66 -2.88 23.22 3.55
CA GLU A 66 -2.63 23.47 2.13
C GLU A 66 -2.13 22.19 1.45
N ASP A 67 -2.27 22.13 0.13
CA ASP A 67 -1.79 21.05 -0.70
C ASP A 67 -0.26 21.01 -0.69
N GLY A 68 0.31 19.82 -0.48
CA GLY A 68 1.74 19.62 -0.33
C GLY A 68 2.09 18.33 0.39
N PHE A 69 3.31 18.30 0.94
CA PHE A 69 3.82 17.10 1.62
C PHE A 69 4.85 17.47 2.70
N HIS A 70 4.95 16.63 3.69
CA HIS A 70 6.02 16.66 4.69
C HIS A 70 7.27 15.97 4.15
N VAL A 71 8.44 16.46 4.56
CA VAL A 71 9.72 15.75 4.42
C VAL A 71 10.15 15.28 5.78
N MET A 72 10.35 13.98 5.93
CA MET A 72 10.75 13.34 7.17
C MET A 72 12.05 12.57 6.98
N ARG A 73 12.94 12.64 7.96
CA ARG A 73 14.14 11.81 8.05
C ARG A 73 13.85 10.62 8.94
N VAL A 74 14.01 9.42 8.39
CA VAL A 74 13.84 8.17 9.11
C VAL A 74 15.18 7.45 9.18
N ALA A 75 15.70 7.26 10.40
CA ALA A 75 16.88 6.44 10.63
C ALA A 75 16.46 5.01 10.99
N ILE A 76 16.99 4.05 10.24
CA ILE A 76 16.71 2.63 10.39
C ILE A 76 18.02 1.91 10.65
N ASP A 77 18.03 1.01 11.64
CA ASP A 77 19.17 0.14 11.91
C ASP A 77 19.43 -0.79 10.71
N SER A 78 20.66 -0.76 10.21
CA SER A 78 21.03 -1.47 8.99
C SER A 78 21.13 -3.00 9.11
N LEU A 79 21.10 -3.51 10.33
CA LEU A 79 21.17 -4.95 10.62
C LEU A 79 19.80 -5.51 10.97
N SER A 80 19.05 -4.82 11.83
CA SER A 80 17.75 -5.30 12.30
C SER A 80 16.57 -4.79 11.48
N GLY A 81 16.66 -3.61 10.86
CA GLY A 81 15.55 -2.93 10.22
C GLY A 81 14.64 -2.17 11.20
N GLU A 82 15.02 -2.04 12.47
CA GLU A 82 14.28 -1.26 13.46
C GLU A 82 14.38 0.25 13.19
N ILE A 83 13.29 1.01 13.36
CA ILE A 83 13.32 2.47 13.30
C ILE A 83 14.00 3.02 14.58
N LEU A 84 15.10 3.72 14.40
CA LEU A 84 15.85 4.35 15.49
C LEU A 84 15.28 5.74 15.82
N SER A 85 14.99 6.54 14.80
CA SER A 85 14.40 7.87 14.96
C SER A 85 13.58 8.27 13.71
N VAL A 86 12.63 9.17 13.95
CA VAL A 86 11.93 9.91 12.88
C VAL A 86 11.96 11.38 13.26
N VAL A 87 12.39 12.23 12.31
CA VAL A 87 12.48 13.67 12.49
C VAL A 87 11.77 14.36 11.34
N HIS A 88 10.84 15.25 11.64
CA HIS A 88 10.24 16.13 10.67
C HIS A 88 11.23 17.24 10.27
N GLU A 89 11.59 17.29 8.99
CA GLU A 89 12.52 18.29 8.46
C GLU A 89 11.79 19.58 8.07
N ARG A 90 10.68 19.45 7.31
CA ARG A 90 9.87 20.58 6.84
C ARG A 90 8.55 20.08 6.22
N PHE A 91 7.62 21.02 6.07
CA PHE A 91 6.49 20.92 5.16
C PHE A 91 6.77 21.72 3.89
N VAL A 92 6.40 21.19 2.73
CA VAL A 92 6.50 21.87 1.43
C VAL A 92 5.09 22.01 0.90
N GLY A 93 4.55 23.21 0.89
CA GLY A 93 3.20 23.50 0.45
C GLY A 93 3.19 24.46 -0.73
N ASN A 94 2.08 24.52 -1.46
CA ASN A 94 1.93 25.36 -2.65
C ASN A 94 0.91 26.50 -2.48
N GLY A 95 0.36 26.67 -1.28
CA GLY A 95 -0.63 27.71 -0.97
C GLY A 95 -2.04 27.42 -1.50
N GLN A 96 -2.28 26.27 -2.15
CA GLN A 96 -3.62 25.87 -2.59
C GLN A 96 -4.31 25.03 -1.52
N PRO A 97 -5.65 24.95 -1.52
CA PRO A 97 -6.37 24.06 -0.62
C PRO A 97 -5.93 22.62 -0.77
N ASN A 98 -5.81 21.90 0.36
CA ASN A 98 -5.53 20.48 0.38
C ASN A 98 -6.59 19.70 -0.42
N ARG A 99 -6.14 18.66 -1.10
CA ARG A 99 -6.97 17.81 -1.96
C ARG A 99 -7.41 16.52 -1.29
N ASP A 100 -7.30 16.42 0.05
CA ASP A 100 -7.45 15.17 0.76
C ASP A 100 -6.44 14.15 0.19
N SER A 101 -5.15 14.45 0.40
CA SER A 101 -4.06 13.74 -0.28
C SER A 101 -3.77 12.42 0.42
N GLU A 102 -3.91 11.28 -0.30
CA GLU A 102 -3.86 9.95 0.26
C GLU A 102 -2.59 9.19 -0.13
N GLY A 103 -2.35 8.93 -1.40
CA GLY A 103 -1.18 8.20 -1.87
C GLY A 103 -0.12 9.13 -2.45
N ILE A 104 1.16 8.75 -2.31
CA ILE A 104 2.29 9.51 -2.88
C ILE A 104 3.37 8.57 -3.42
N VAL A 105 3.91 8.87 -4.59
CA VAL A 105 5.12 8.24 -5.12
C VAL A 105 6.12 9.28 -5.62
N TYR A 106 7.40 8.96 -5.50
CA TYR A 106 8.49 9.75 -6.04
C TYR A 106 9.20 9.02 -7.18
N LEU A 107 9.23 9.65 -8.35
CA LEU A 107 9.94 9.18 -9.52
C LEU A 107 11.33 9.83 -9.56
N ARG A 108 12.36 9.07 -9.18
CA ARG A 108 13.73 9.58 -9.05
C ARG A 108 14.29 10.13 -10.36
N ASP A 109 14.04 9.44 -11.49
CA ASP A 109 14.64 9.78 -12.77
C ASP A 109 14.14 11.13 -13.33
N SER A 110 12.91 11.49 -13.01
CA SER A 110 12.29 12.78 -13.42
C SER A 110 12.29 13.82 -12.31
N GLU A 111 12.64 13.43 -11.06
CA GLU A 111 12.51 14.27 -9.86
C GLU A 111 11.07 14.82 -9.70
N ARG A 112 10.07 13.94 -9.88
CA ARG A 112 8.65 14.28 -9.77
C ARG A 112 7.96 13.46 -8.72
N LEU A 113 6.98 14.09 -8.09
CA LEU A 113 6.05 13.44 -7.17
C LEU A 113 4.70 13.26 -7.89
N TRP A 114 4.03 12.17 -7.61
CA TRP A 114 2.65 11.95 -8.00
C TRP A 114 1.84 11.71 -6.74
N ILE A 115 0.71 12.40 -6.62
CA ILE A 115 -0.13 12.38 -5.42
C ILE A 115 -1.57 12.11 -5.84
N SER A 116 -2.20 11.10 -5.23
CA SER A 116 -3.65 10.88 -5.32
C SER A 116 -4.37 11.80 -4.34
N GLY A 117 -5.52 12.31 -4.75
CA GLY A 117 -6.38 13.13 -3.89
C GLY A 117 -7.80 12.59 -3.91
N GLU A 118 -8.38 12.39 -2.73
CA GLU A 118 -9.73 11.89 -2.56
C GLU A 118 -10.79 12.94 -2.89
N ALA A 119 -10.55 14.20 -2.51
CA ALA A 119 -11.52 15.29 -2.72
C ALA A 119 -11.89 15.52 -4.19
N ASP A 120 -10.96 15.28 -5.11
CA ASP A 120 -11.17 15.45 -6.55
C ASP A 120 -11.03 14.16 -7.37
N ASN A 121 -10.68 13.05 -6.74
CA ASN A 121 -10.43 11.75 -7.37
C ASN A 121 -9.46 11.86 -8.56
N GLN A 122 -8.35 12.59 -8.37
CA GLN A 122 -7.31 12.76 -9.39
C GLN A 122 -5.94 12.39 -8.85
N ILE A 123 -5.10 11.89 -9.74
CA ILE A 123 -3.67 11.68 -9.48
C ILE A 123 -2.91 12.75 -10.26
N ARG A 124 -2.21 13.64 -9.55
CA ARG A 124 -1.51 14.79 -10.14
C ARG A 124 -0.01 14.70 -9.95
N GLU A 125 0.72 15.23 -10.94
CA GLU A 125 2.17 15.38 -10.88
C GLU A 125 2.58 16.71 -10.26
N TYR A 126 3.61 16.67 -9.41
CA TYR A 126 4.18 17.81 -8.71
C TYR A 126 5.71 17.85 -8.87
N ALA A 127 6.25 19.06 -8.86
CA ALA A 127 7.68 19.29 -8.63
C ALA A 127 8.02 19.15 -7.13
N LEU A 128 9.32 19.11 -6.79
CA LEU A 128 9.78 18.99 -5.40
C LEU A 128 9.49 20.23 -4.52
N ASP A 129 9.07 21.33 -5.10
CA ASP A 129 8.58 22.54 -4.43
C ASP A 129 7.05 22.53 -4.23
N ALA A 130 6.42 21.38 -4.41
CA ALA A 130 4.98 21.15 -4.35
C ALA A 130 4.15 21.87 -5.43
N GLN A 131 4.77 22.50 -6.44
CA GLN A 131 4.00 23.11 -7.54
C GLN A 131 3.46 22.02 -8.48
N PRO A 132 2.14 22.01 -8.78
CA PRO A 132 1.58 21.09 -9.76
C PRO A 132 2.11 21.42 -11.16
N THR A 133 2.48 20.39 -11.92
CA THR A 133 3.00 20.53 -13.29
C THR A 133 1.89 20.67 -14.34
N GLY A 134 0.65 20.43 -13.94
CA GLY A 134 -0.52 20.37 -14.82
C GLY A 134 -0.76 19.00 -15.44
N ARG A 135 0.09 17.99 -15.18
CA ARG A 135 -0.12 16.62 -15.64
C ARG A 135 -0.96 15.82 -14.66
N THR A 136 -1.83 14.97 -15.20
CA THR A 136 -2.67 14.03 -14.44
C THR A 136 -2.61 12.65 -15.08
N LEU A 137 -2.85 11.59 -14.30
CA LEU A 137 -3.02 10.24 -14.83
C LEU A 137 -4.47 10.02 -15.28
N PRO A 138 -4.69 9.34 -16.43
CA PRO A 138 -6.02 8.93 -16.84
C PRO A 138 -6.52 7.81 -15.92
N LEU A 139 -7.69 7.96 -15.33
CA LEU A 139 -8.33 6.92 -14.55
C LEU A 139 -9.26 6.06 -15.43
N PRO A 140 -9.53 4.79 -15.07
CA PRO A 140 -10.55 4.00 -15.71
C PRO A 140 -11.94 4.67 -15.65
N GLU A 141 -12.79 4.45 -16.65
CA GLU A 141 -14.14 5.04 -16.72
C GLU A 141 -14.99 4.70 -15.49
N SER A 142 -14.85 3.50 -14.95
CA SER A 142 -15.55 3.06 -13.73
C SER A 142 -15.29 3.95 -12.53
N TYR A 143 -14.12 4.60 -12.47
CA TYR A 143 -13.72 5.51 -11.41
C TYR A 143 -14.46 6.86 -11.44
N ALA A 144 -15.20 7.17 -12.50
CA ALA A 144 -16.14 8.31 -12.50
C ALA A 144 -17.26 8.16 -11.46
N HIS A 145 -17.47 6.96 -10.93
CA HIS A 145 -18.49 6.65 -9.92
C HIS A 145 -17.88 6.44 -8.51
N LEU A 146 -16.63 6.85 -8.27
CA LEU A 146 -16.03 6.84 -6.95
C LEU A 146 -16.85 7.70 -5.97
N SER A 147 -16.95 7.22 -4.75
CA SER A 147 -17.49 8.00 -3.64
C SER A 147 -16.57 9.21 -3.37
N ARG A 148 -17.14 10.33 -2.93
CA ARG A 148 -16.38 11.48 -2.43
C ARG A 148 -15.83 11.27 -1.02
N GLN A 149 -16.23 10.21 -0.34
CA GLN A 149 -15.87 9.90 1.04
C GLN A 149 -14.97 8.66 1.14
N TYR A 150 -14.90 7.85 0.06
CA TYR A 150 -14.17 6.60 -0.02
C TYR A 150 -13.61 6.46 -1.43
N GLY A 151 -12.82 7.45 -1.84
CA GLY A 151 -12.30 7.59 -3.20
C GLY A 151 -10.99 6.88 -3.42
N LEU A 152 -9.99 7.62 -3.94
CA LEU A 152 -8.64 7.13 -4.17
C LEU A 152 -7.85 7.13 -2.87
N GLU A 153 -7.41 5.95 -2.42
CA GLU A 153 -6.68 5.81 -1.16
C GLU A 153 -5.16 5.73 -1.35
N SER A 154 -4.70 5.01 -2.34
CA SER A 154 -3.29 4.64 -2.44
C SER A 154 -2.67 5.04 -3.77
N LEU A 155 -1.33 5.03 -3.81
CA LEU A 155 -0.59 5.17 -5.06
C LEU A 155 0.74 4.42 -4.98
N ALA A 156 0.96 3.49 -5.92
CA ALA A 156 2.22 2.78 -6.07
C ALA A 156 2.73 2.89 -7.51
N TYR A 157 4.03 2.73 -7.72
CA TYR A 157 4.65 2.80 -9.05
C TYR A 157 5.64 1.66 -9.26
N ASP A 158 5.49 0.95 -10.36
CA ASP A 158 6.45 -0.03 -10.84
C ASP A 158 7.35 0.63 -11.90
N ALA A 159 8.61 0.85 -11.53
CA ALA A 159 9.59 1.46 -12.42
C ALA A 159 10.01 0.54 -13.58
N ILE A 160 9.83 -0.78 -13.46
CA ILE A 160 10.20 -1.75 -14.49
C ILE A 160 9.16 -1.76 -15.61
N SER A 161 7.87 -1.83 -15.26
CA SER A 161 6.78 -1.79 -16.23
C SER A 161 6.28 -0.37 -16.53
N CYS A 162 6.84 0.66 -15.88
CA CYS A 162 6.38 2.05 -15.94
C CYS A 162 4.86 2.17 -15.71
N THR A 163 4.36 1.50 -14.67
CA THR A 163 2.93 1.41 -14.37
C THR A 163 2.62 1.94 -12.98
N PHE A 164 1.67 2.85 -12.89
CA PHE A 164 1.07 3.26 -11.61
C PHE A 164 -0.05 2.32 -11.22
N TYR A 165 -0.20 2.10 -9.93
CA TYR A 165 -1.30 1.35 -9.34
C TYR A 165 -1.99 2.21 -8.29
N THR A 166 -3.32 2.25 -8.34
CA THR A 166 -4.18 2.87 -7.31
C THR A 166 -5.40 2.00 -7.08
N VAL A 167 -6.09 2.20 -5.97
CA VAL A 167 -7.30 1.45 -5.64
C VAL A 167 -8.33 2.38 -4.98
N ASN A 168 -9.60 2.07 -5.16
CA ASN A 168 -10.70 2.69 -4.44
C ASN A 168 -10.87 2.06 -3.04
N GLU A 169 -11.16 2.84 -2.02
CA GLU A 169 -11.41 2.33 -0.67
C GLU A 169 -12.72 1.54 -0.59
N SER A 170 -13.77 2.01 -1.24
CA SER A 170 -15.11 1.40 -1.16
C SER A 170 -15.50 0.64 -2.42
N THR A 171 -16.32 -0.41 -2.26
CA THR A 171 -16.94 -1.12 -3.38
C THR A 171 -17.72 -0.15 -4.29
N LEU A 172 -17.45 -0.18 -5.60
CA LEU A 172 -18.23 0.62 -6.55
C LEU A 172 -19.68 0.13 -6.59
N PRO A 173 -20.65 1.03 -6.85
CA PRO A 173 -22.07 0.64 -6.92
C PRO A 173 -22.37 -0.51 -7.89
N ALA A 174 -21.61 -0.62 -8.99
CA ALA A 174 -21.74 -1.69 -9.97
C ALA A 174 -21.19 -3.05 -9.47
N ASP A 175 -20.33 -3.05 -8.45
CA ASP A 175 -19.63 -4.24 -7.94
C ASP A 175 -20.29 -4.83 -6.68
N GLY A 176 -21.30 -4.17 -6.16
CA GLY A 176 -22.10 -4.69 -5.04
C GLY A 176 -22.20 -3.76 -3.84
N ALA A 177 -22.52 -4.35 -2.71
CA ALA A 177 -22.71 -3.58 -1.47
C ALA A 177 -21.40 -3.50 -0.68
N GLN A 178 -21.10 -2.31 -0.19
CA GLN A 178 -20.01 -2.04 0.74
C GLN A 178 -20.08 -2.90 2.01
N ALA A 179 -18.96 -3.40 2.47
CA ALA A 179 -18.81 -4.08 3.75
C ALA A 179 -19.26 -3.18 4.91
N SER A 180 -19.88 -3.79 5.89
CA SER A 180 -20.20 -3.12 7.16
C SER A 180 -19.92 -4.06 8.32
N SER A 181 -19.86 -3.50 9.52
CA SER A 181 -19.60 -4.27 10.75
C SER A 181 -20.66 -5.33 11.10
N VAL A 182 -21.76 -5.43 10.33
CA VAL A 182 -22.88 -6.34 10.61
C VAL A 182 -23.40 -7.10 9.39
N ASN A 183 -23.02 -6.73 8.14
CA ASN A 183 -23.61 -7.38 6.97
C ASN A 183 -22.81 -8.60 6.49
N GLY A 184 -21.60 -8.84 7.02
CA GLY A 184 -20.76 -9.98 6.68
C GLY A 184 -20.26 -10.00 5.22
N LYS A 185 -20.51 -8.93 4.45
CA LYS A 185 -20.06 -8.85 3.05
C LYS A 185 -18.60 -8.43 2.98
N ALA A 186 -17.89 -8.94 2.01
CA ALA A 186 -16.52 -8.54 1.69
C ALA A 186 -16.55 -7.53 0.52
N ASN A 187 -15.70 -6.51 0.56
CA ASN A 187 -15.59 -5.55 -0.53
C ASN A 187 -14.96 -6.17 -1.76
N LEU A 188 -15.57 -5.94 -2.93
CA LEU A 188 -14.94 -6.17 -4.23
C LEU A 188 -14.44 -4.83 -4.74
N LEU A 189 -13.11 -4.68 -4.83
CA LEU A 189 -12.44 -3.45 -5.24
C LEU A 189 -11.82 -3.62 -6.63
N ARG A 190 -11.43 -2.51 -7.23
CA ARG A 190 -10.74 -2.49 -8.52
C ARG A 190 -9.41 -1.78 -8.38
N ILE A 191 -8.30 -2.51 -8.53
CA ILE A 191 -6.98 -1.91 -8.65
C ILE A 191 -6.82 -1.41 -10.08
N ALA A 192 -6.63 -0.12 -10.28
CA ALA A 192 -6.30 0.47 -11.57
C ALA A 192 -4.80 0.35 -11.83
N ALA A 193 -4.44 -0.25 -12.96
CA ALA A 193 -3.07 -0.28 -13.49
C ALA A 193 -2.98 0.71 -14.65
N ILE A 194 -2.24 1.80 -14.46
CA ILE A 194 -2.22 2.97 -15.34
C ILE A 194 -0.82 3.14 -15.93
N PRO A 195 -0.62 3.00 -17.24
CA PRO A 195 0.68 3.26 -17.87
C PRO A 195 1.13 4.71 -17.64
N ALA A 196 2.40 4.93 -17.31
CA ALA A 196 2.99 6.27 -17.15
C ALA A 196 3.10 7.05 -18.48
N GLY A 197 3.05 6.34 -19.61
CA GLY A 197 3.09 6.86 -20.96
C GLY A 197 1.81 6.59 -21.73
N GLU A 198 1.95 6.32 -23.03
CA GLU A 198 0.82 5.96 -23.88
C GLU A 198 0.21 4.60 -23.47
N GLY A 199 -1.11 4.51 -23.54
CA GLY A 199 -1.87 3.31 -23.22
C GLY A 199 -3.13 3.62 -22.42
N SER A 200 -4.05 2.67 -22.37
CA SER A 200 -5.28 2.79 -21.59
C SER A 200 -5.10 2.11 -20.22
N PRO A 201 -5.66 2.68 -19.17
CA PRO A 201 -5.75 2.02 -17.87
C PRO A 201 -6.48 0.68 -17.99
N ARG A 202 -6.04 -0.30 -17.21
CA ARG A 202 -6.77 -1.57 -17.03
C ARG A 202 -7.14 -1.74 -15.57
N GLU A 203 -8.18 -2.51 -15.31
CA GLU A 203 -8.69 -2.79 -13.99
C GLU A 203 -8.42 -4.24 -13.60
N LEU A 204 -8.04 -4.42 -12.34
CA LEU A 204 -7.83 -5.72 -11.73
C LEU A 204 -8.80 -5.84 -10.56
N PHE A 205 -9.68 -6.83 -10.61
CA PHE A 205 -10.61 -7.08 -9.51
C PHE A 205 -9.87 -7.68 -8.31
N TYR A 206 -10.11 -7.10 -7.14
CA TYR A 206 -9.53 -7.52 -5.87
C TYR A 206 -10.62 -7.79 -4.85
N GLN A 207 -10.73 -9.02 -4.37
CA GLN A 207 -11.69 -9.41 -3.34
C GLN A 207 -11.03 -9.32 -1.97
N MET A 208 -11.49 -8.40 -1.13
CA MET A 208 -11.08 -8.35 0.27
C MET A 208 -11.59 -9.57 1.06
N ASP A 209 -11.03 -9.79 2.25
CA ASP A 209 -11.62 -10.73 3.20
C ASP A 209 -12.95 -10.22 3.77
N ALA A 210 -13.73 -11.12 4.33
CA ALA A 210 -14.91 -10.74 5.09
C ALA A 210 -14.53 -9.95 6.37
N PRO A 211 -15.40 -9.04 6.86
CA PRO A 211 -15.19 -8.32 8.10
C PRO A 211 -14.93 -9.23 9.30
N ALA A 212 -14.01 -8.82 10.17
CA ALA A 212 -13.80 -9.45 11.46
C ALA A 212 -14.79 -8.93 12.54
N ALA A 213 -15.42 -7.78 12.31
CA ALA A 213 -16.48 -7.26 13.16
C ALA A 213 -17.79 -7.97 12.90
N HIS A 214 -18.56 -8.24 13.97
CA HIS A 214 -19.87 -8.92 13.91
C HIS A 214 -20.94 -8.20 14.73
N ARG A 215 -20.75 -6.91 15.03
CA ARG A 215 -21.68 -6.10 15.84
C ARG A 215 -21.70 -4.66 15.36
N THR A 216 -22.76 -3.93 15.70
CA THR A 216 -22.90 -2.53 15.31
C THR A 216 -21.75 -1.68 15.81
N ALA A 217 -21.18 -0.91 14.91
CA ALA A 217 -20.15 0.10 15.16
C ALA A 217 -20.77 1.49 15.30
N ALA A 218 -20.11 2.38 16.05
CA ALA A 218 -20.37 3.82 16.00
C ALA A 218 -19.62 4.46 14.82
N GLN A 219 -18.40 3.94 14.53
CA GLN A 219 -17.63 4.29 13.34
C GLN A 219 -17.04 2.99 12.77
N TYR A 220 -17.05 2.87 11.45
CA TYR A 220 -16.57 1.70 10.74
C TYR A 220 -16.03 2.08 9.39
N ALA A 221 -14.81 1.64 9.09
CA ALA A 221 -14.21 1.72 7.78
C ALA A 221 -13.53 0.40 7.45
N MET A 222 -13.65 -0.05 6.21
CA MET A 222 -13.00 -1.25 5.71
C MET A 222 -12.67 -1.07 4.24
N GLY A 223 -11.39 -1.12 3.92
CA GLY A 223 -10.89 -0.93 2.57
C GLY A 223 -9.43 -1.38 2.44
N VAL A 224 -8.87 -1.16 1.27
CA VAL A 224 -7.43 -1.20 1.03
C VAL A 224 -6.90 0.20 1.27
N SER A 225 -6.03 0.36 2.27
CA SER A 225 -5.46 1.66 2.62
C SER A 225 -4.17 1.96 1.87
N GLU A 226 -3.39 0.96 1.43
CA GLU A 226 -2.17 1.22 0.68
C GLU A 226 -1.78 0.06 -0.23
N LEU A 227 -1.11 0.41 -1.32
CA LEU A 227 -0.46 -0.49 -2.26
C LEU A 227 1.04 -0.23 -2.29
N LEU A 228 1.85 -1.27 -2.46
CA LEU A 228 3.30 -1.15 -2.60
C LEU A 228 3.81 -2.13 -3.64
N VAL A 229 4.61 -1.66 -4.60
CA VAL A 229 5.30 -2.53 -5.57
C VAL A 229 6.53 -3.15 -4.93
N LEU A 230 6.59 -4.49 -4.94
CA LEU A 230 7.74 -5.25 -4.51
C LEU A 230 8.83 -5.29 -5.61
N PRO A 231 10.11 -5.55 -5.26
CA PRO A 231 11.20 -5.62 -6.23
C PRO A 231 11.01 -6.63 -7.38
N ASP A 232 10.08 -7.56 -7.26
CA ASP A 232 9.74 -8.54 -8.29
C ASP A 232 8.43 -8.22 -9.04
N GLN A 233 7.97 -6.97 -8.95
CA GLN A 233 6.78 -6.41 -9.59
C GLN A 233 5.44 -6.95 -9.06
N ARG A 234 5.44 -7.80 -8.03
CA ARG A 234 4.21 -8.13 -7.29
C ARG A 234 3.79 -6.94 -6.43
N LEU A 235 2.50 -6.87 -6.09
CA LEU A 235 1.99 -5.85 -5.18
C LEU A 235 1.83 -6.42 -3.77
N LEU A 236 2.18 -5.61 -2.76
CA LEU A 236 1.64 -5.72 -1.43
C LEU A 236 0.36 -4.89 -1.36
N VAL A 237 -0.68 -5.48 -0.82
CA VAL A 237 -1.99 -4.86 -0.60
C VAL A 237 -2.24 -4.83 0.90
N LEU A 238 -2.41 -3.64 1.47
CA LEU A 238 -2.73 -3.45 2.88
C LEU A 238 -4.26 -3.36 3.05
N GLU A 239 -4.89 -4.46 3.43
CA GLU A 239 -6.28 -4.46 3.87
C GLU A 239 -6.37 -3.92 5.30
N ARG A 240 -7.30 -3.02 5.53
CA ARG A 240 -7.58 -2.40 6.83
C ARG A 240 -9.06 -2.54 7.19
N GLU A 241 -9.35 -2.90 8.43
CA GLU A 241 -10.66 -2.83 9.04
C GLU A 241 -10.58 -2.05 10.36
N ALA A 242 -11.17 -0.87 10.41
CA ALA A 242 -11.27 -0.04 11.61
C ALA A 242 -12.68 -0.16 12.21
N PHE A 243 -12.75 -0.61 13.44
CA PHE A 243 -14.00 -0.82 14.17
C PHE A 243 -13.99 -0.03 15.49
N VAL A 244 -14.94 0.88 15.65
CA VAL A 244 -15.14 1.65 16.87
C VAL A 244 -16.56 1.41 17.40
N PRO A 245 -16.76 0.69 18.51
CA PRO A 245 -18.07 0.50 19.10
C PRO A 245 -18.55 1.76 19.84
N LYS A 246 -19.85 1.82 20.13
CA LYS A 246 -20.39 2.84 21.03
C LYS A 246 -19.68 2.76 22.38
N GLY A 247 -19.15 3.89 22.87
CA GLY A 247 -18.34 3.94 24.10
C GLY A 247 -16.83 3.67 23.89
N LYS A 248 -16.39 3.38 22.66
CA LYS A 248 -14.98 3.24 22.22
C LYS A 248 -14.17 2.07 22.84
N ILE A 249 -14.61 1.48 23.97
CA ILE A 249 -13.92 0.33 24.58
C ILE A 249 -14.08 -0.91 23.70
N GLY A 250 -12.93 -1.55 23.37
CA GLY A 250 -12.88 -2.68 22.46
C GLY A 250 -12.83 -2.28 20.96
N ALA A 251 -12.51 -1.02 20.70
CA ALA A 251 -12.14 -0.56 19.36
C ALA A 251 -10.86 -1.28 18.88
N PHE A 252 -10.82 -1.60 17.59
CA PHE A 252 -9.65 -2.22 16.97
C PHE A 252 -9.42 -1.73 15.56
N VAL A 253 -8.18 -1.84 15.09
CA VAL A 253 -7.83 -1.87 13.68
C VAL A 253 -7.20 -3.22 13.40
N ALA A 254 -7.77 -3.96 12.45
CA ALA A 254 -7.20 -5.19 11.92
C ALA A 254 -6.55 -4.88 10.57
N CYS A 255 -5.29 -5.25 10.43
CA CYS A 255 -4.51 -5.10 9.20
C CYS A 255 -4.09 -6.47 8.68
N LYS A 256 -4.12 -6.63 7.36
CA LYS A 256 -3.64 -7.80 6.65
C LYS A 256 -2.83 -7.35 5.44
N LEU A 257 -1.64 -7.89 5.27
CA LEU A 257 -0.83 -7.70 4.08
C LEU A 257 -0.94 -8.92 3.18
N TYR A 258 -1.37 -8.67 1.94
CA TYR A 258 -1.45 -9.68 0.90
C TYR A 258 -0.46 -9.41 -0.21
N VAL A 259 0.14 -10.48 -0.74
CA VAL A 259 0.91 -10.44 -1.98
C VAL A 259 -0.01 -10.88 -3.13
N VAL A 260 -0.05 -10.09 -4.21
CA VAL A 260 -0.77 -10.39 -5.44
C VAL A 260 0.12 -10.17 -6.67
N ASP A 261 -0.17 -10.84 -7.77
CA ASP A 261 0.51 -10.63 -9.04
C ASP A 261 -0.38 -9.79 -9.98
N PRO A 262 -0.04 -8.51 -10.24
CA PRO A 262 -0.86 -7.64 -11.07
C PRO A 262 -0.84 -8.03 -12.56
N ARG A 263 -0.06 -9.03 -12.97
CA ARG A 263 -0.02 -9.57 -14.32
C ARG A 263 -1.14 -10.57 -14.59
N GLU A 264 -1.80 -11.07 -13.54
CA GLU A 264 -2.96 -11.95 -13.67
C GLU A 264 -4.10 -11.25 -14.42
N SER A 265 -4.84 -12.02 -15.24
CA SER A 265 -6.09 -11.57 -15.81
C SER A 265 -7.23 -11.83 -14.85
N THR A 266 -8.06 -10.82 -14.61
CA THR A 266 -9.14 -10.87 -13.62
C THR A 266 -10.49 -10.54 -14.20
N THR A 267 -11.54 -11.01 -13.52
CA THR A 267 -12.94 -10.64 -13.70
C THR A 267 -13.58 -10.49 -12.33
N SER A 268 -14.79 -9.93 -12.24
CA SER A 268 -15.53 -9.83 -10.96
C SER A 268 -15.78 -11.21 -10.31
N SER A 269 -15.92 -12.26 -11.11
CA SER A 269 -16.07 -13.65 -10.63
C SER A 269 -14.74 -14.39 -10.41
N ARG A 270 -13.64 -13.84 -10.89
CA ARG A 270 -12.28 -14.36 -10.73
C ARG A 270 -11.32 -13.21 -10.41
N PRO A 271 -11.35 -12.69 -9.18
CA PRO A 271 -10.44 -11.64 -8.74
C PRO A 271 -8.99 -12.14 -8.67
N LEU A 272 -8.05 -11.23 -8.42
CA LEU A 272 -6.64 -11.54 -8.19
C LEU A 272 -6.48 -12.64 -7.14
N SER A 273 -5.61 -13.60 -7.42
CA SER A 273 -5.14 -14.56 -6.42
C SER A 273 -4.31 -13.83 -5.39
N LYS A 274 -4.65 -13.97 -4.10
CA LYS A 274 -3.92 -13.31 -3.03
C LYS A 274 -3.34 -14.30 -2.02
N ARG A 275 -2.13 -14.02 -1.55
CA ARG A 275 -1.46 -14.81 -0.51
C ARG A 275 -1.18 -13.93 0.70
N LEU A 276 -1.67 -14.34 1.86
CA LEU A 276 -1.42 -13.62 3.12
C LEU A 276 0.09 -13.66 3.44
N LEU A 277 0.68 -12.48 3.60
CA LEU A 277 2.06 -12.31 4.07
C LEU A 277 2.11 -12.26 5.60
N CYS A 278 1.31 -11.40 6.20
CA CYS A 278 1.13 -11.32 7.66
C CYS A 278 -0.17 -10.58 8.01
N SER A 279 -0.54 -10.66 9.28
CA SER A 279 -1.69 -9.92 9.82
C SER A 279 -1.43 -9.53 11.28
N TRP A 280 -1.96 -8.37 11.68
CA TRP A 280 -1.91 -7.92 13.08
C TRP A 280 -3.16 -7.14 13.44
N ARG A 281 -3.35 -6.92 14.73
CA ARG A 281 -4.47 -6.13 15.25
C ARG A 281 -3.98 -5.19 16.34
N THR A 282 -4.33 -3.92 16.20
CA THR A 282 -4.12 -2.90 17.22
C THR A 282 -5.43 -2.61 17.94
N LYS A 283 -5.36 -2.20 19.21
CA LYS A 283 -6.56 -2.06 20.06
C LYS A 283 -6.47 -0.81 20.92
N LEU A 284 -7.65 -0.26 21.23
CA LEU A 284 -7.83 0.72 22.27
C LEU A 284 -8.64 0.09 23.41
N ASN A 285 -8.02 -0.03 24.57
CA ASN A 285 -8.70 -0.47 25.80
C ASN A 285 -8.16 0.31 27.01
N LEU A 286 -8.58 -0.01 28.21
CA LEU A 286 -8.20 0.69 29.44
C LEU A 286 -6.69 0.64 29.73
N THR A 287 -6.01 -0.43 29.32
CA THR A 287 -4.59 -0.67 29.58
C THR A 287 -3.69 -0.51 28.34
N ALA A 288 -4.24 -0.73 27.14
CA ALA A 288 -3.51 -0.66 25.88
C ALA A 288 -3.99 0.51 25.03
N ARG A 289 -3.11 1.46 24.77
CA ARG A 289 -3.32 2.62 23.89
C ARG A 289 -2.56 2.44 22.57
N GLY A 290 -2.61 1.23 22.02
CA GLY A 290 -1.87 0.86 20.83
C GLY A 290 -2.66 0.96 19.54
N TRP A 291 -3.84 1.58 19.52
CA TRP A 291 -4.61 1.82 18.31
C TRP A 291 -3.74 2.48 17.24
N ALA A 292 -3.69 1.90 16.06
CA ALA A 292 -2.94 2.41 14.92
C ALA A 292 -3.73 2.11 13.64
N ASN A 293 -4.16 3.17 12.96
CA ASN A 293 -4.82 3.12 11.68
C ASN A 293 -3.73 3.28 10.61
N TYR A 294 -3.13 2.16 10.16
CA TYR A 294 -2.06 2.20 9.16
C TYR A 294 -2.62 2.54 7.80
N GLU A 295 -2.12 3.62 7.20
CA GLU A 295 -2.52 4.13 5.90
C GLU A 295 -1.34 4.26 4.94
N GLY A 296 -0.14 4.64 5.42
CA GLY A 296 1.05 4.72 4.58
C GLY A 296 1.91 3.46 4.64
N MET A 297 2.44 3.04 3.49
CA MET A 297 3.38 1.93 3.36
C MET A 297 4.40 2.19 2.25
N CYS A 298 5.70 2.05 2.52
CA CYS A 298 6.72 2.17 1.49
C CYS A 298 7.89 1.21 1.70
N LEU A 299 8.75 1.08 0.67
CA LEU A 299 10.03 0.42 0.81
C LEU A 299 10.97 1.26 1.67
N GLY A 300 11.51 0.65 2.72
CA GLY A 300 12.67 1.13 3.45
C GLY A 300 13.99 0.68 2.80
N PRO A 301 15.11 0.79 3.52
CA PRO A 301 16.39 0.31 3.02
C PRO A 301 16.42 -1.21 2.88
N ARG A 302 17.34 -1.68 2.04
CA ARG A 302 17.73 -3.09 2.01
C ARG A 302 18.78 -3.32 3.08
N LEU A 303 18.61 -4.38 3.90
CA LEU A 303 19.55 -4.76 4.94
C LEU A 303 20.79 -5.45 4.37
N ALA A 304 21.83 -5.60 5.19
CA ALA A 304 23.10 -6.22 4.80
C ALA A 304 22.96 -7.68 4.34
N ASP A 305 21.95 -8.41 4.84
CA ASP A 305 21.63 -9.78 4.45
C ASP A 305 20.74 -9.87 3.18
N GLY A 306 20.45 -8.73 2.53
CA GLY A 306 19.60 -8.63 1.36
C GLY A 306 18.10 -8.56 1.64
N SER A 307 17.68 -8.66 2.89
CA SER A 307 16.27 -8.50 3.28
C SER A 307 15.77 -7.08 3.02
N GLN A 308 14.49 -6.93 2.76
CA GLN A 308 13.84 -5.66 2.45
C GLN A 308 13.04 -5.17 3.65
N VAL A 309 13.29 -3.93 4.08
CA VAL A 309 12.46 -3.26 5.09
C VAL A 309 11.21 -2.69 4.43
N ILE A 310 10.06 -2.89 5.05
CA ILE A 310 8.81 -2.20 4.77
C ILE A 310 8.54 -1.25 5.93
N ILE A 311 8.29 0.02 5.63
CA ILE A 311 7.89 1.03 6.60
C ILE A 311 6.39 1.20 6.53
N LEU A 312 5.74 1.23 7.68
CA LEU A 312 4.32 1.48 7.86
C LEU A 312 4.13 2.73 8.73
N LEU A 313 3.21 3.59 8.34
CA LEU A 313 2.84 4.82 9.04
C LEU A 313 1.34 4.82 9.30
N SER A 314 0.91 5.27 10.50
CA SER A 314 -0.51 5.36 10.84
C SER A 314 -1.02 6.80 10.87
N ASP A 315 -2.26 6.99 10.43
CA ASP A 315 -3.05 8.16 10.76
C ASP A 315 -3.44 8.15 12.25
N SER A 316 -3.27 9.27 12.90
CA SER A 316 -3.65 9.49 14.31
C SER A 316 -4.80 10.47 14.48
N GLN A 317 -5.35 10.97 13.37
CA GLN A 317 -6.33 12.07 13.38
C GLN A 317 -5.81 13.25 14.20
N ALA A 318 -4.59 13.73 13.85
CA ALA A 318 -3.86 14.78 14.57
C ALA A 318 -3.73 14.48 16.08
N ARG A 319 -3.45 13.22 16.43
CA ARG A 319 -3.38 12.72 17.84
C ARG A 319 -4.68 12.94 18.59
N TYR A 320 -5.78 12.52 17.98
CA TYR A 320 -7.13 12.72 18.51
C TYR A 320 -7.23 12.52 20.04
N ALA A 321 -7.76 13.55 20.73
CA ALA A 321 -7.96 13.60 22.17
C ALA A 321 -6.69 13.28 23.02
N GLY A 322 -5.48 13.40 22.44
CA GLY A 322 -4.22 13.02 23.11
C GLY A 322 -4.07 11.51 23.37
N VAL A 323 -4.95 10.70 22.77
CA VAL A 323 -4.99 9.23 22.95
C VAL A 323 -4.36 8.51 21.77
N LEU A 324 -4.67 8.95 20.55
CA LEU A 324 -4.09 8.39 19.33
C LEU A 324 -2.66 8.92 19.14
N LYS A 325 -1.86 8.17 18.40
CA LYS A 325 -0.46 8.50 18.13
C LYS A 325 -0.12 8.21 16.69
N ASP A 326 0.79 9.00 16.13
CA ASP A 326 1.41 8.73 14.83
C ASP A 326 2.37 7.56 15.02
N TRP A 327 1.91 6.35 14.70
CA TRP A 327 2.68 5.15 14.85
C TRP A 327 3.51 4.85 13.60
N TRP A 328 4.75 4.50 13.82
CA TRP A 328 5.69 4.00 12.83
C TRP A 328 6.02 2.55 13.16
N LYS A 329 6.04 1.71 12.15
CA LYS A 329 6.33 0.28 12.31
C LYS A 329 7.17 -0.19 11.13
N THR A 330 8.04 -1.18 11.34
CA THR A 330 8.71 -1.87 10.26
C THR A 330 8.44 -3.37 10.28
N LEU A 331 8.37 -3.91 9.08
CA LEU A 331 8.46 -5.33 8.81
C LEU A 331 9.71 -5.57 7.97
N VAL A 332 10.40 -6.66 8.22
CA VAL A 332 11.52 -7.10 7.39
C VAL A 332 11.06 -8.33 6.62
N ILE A 333 11.14 -8.27 5.30
CA ILE A 333 10.72 -9.35 4.42
C ILE A 333 11.89 -9.87 3.59
N ARG A 334 11.85 -11.15 3.27
CA ARG A 334 12.84 -11.81 2.41
C ARG A 334 12.14 -12.76 1.45
N LYS A 335 12.72 -12.92 0.28
CA LYS A 335 12.27 -13.86 -0.73
C LYS A 335 13.00 -15.20 -0.53
N GLU A 336 12.25 -16.27 -0.29
CA GLU A 336 12.75 -17.63 -0.03
C GLU A 336 12.14 -18.64 -0.97
#